data_ed5687d94a23eadf2a8bc720b9b70a89
#
_entry.id   ed5687d94a23eadf2a8bc720b9b70a89
#
_cell.length_a   1.000
_cell.length_b   1.000
_cell.length_c   1.000
_cell.angle_alpha   90.00
_cell.angle_beta   90.00
_cell.angle_gamma   90.00
#
_symmetry.space_group_name_H-M   'P 1'
#
loop_
_entity.id
_entity.type
_entity.pdbx_description
1 polymer ?
#
loop_
_entity_poly.entity_id
_entity_poly.type
_entity_poly.pdbx_seq_one_letter_code
_entity_poly.pdbx_strand_id
1 'polypeptide(L)'
;MVNFNEDHRDSKTALIVGAGRGIGLGFVRQILATDDIDRLYATYRQLESATELLAITDRRLHCLQMDITDESQIAAMIGQIQSETTKLHYTINCIGVLHDGEMQPEKSLRQINSEQLLRYFQVNSIGAMLLFKYIQPLLKHGDRSIIATISAKVGSI
;
A
#
# COMPACT_ATOMS: atom_id res chain seq x y z
N MET A 1 -0.34 -38.43 26.91
CA MET A 1 0.23 -37.10 27.26
C MET A 1 0.68 -36.46 25.96
N VAL A 2 -0.22 -35.74 25.34
CA VAL A 2 0.03 -35.12 24.03
C VAL A 2 0.30 -33.63 24.29
N ASN A 3 1.58 -33.25 24.23
CA ASN A 3 1.98 -31.84 24.23
C ASN A 3 1.80 -31.31 22.82
N PHE A 4 0.66 -30.68 22.53
CA PHE A 4 0.55 -29.75 21.43
C PHE A 4 1.09 -28.40 21.92
N ASN A 5 2.39 -28.18 21.75
CA ASN A 5 2.91 -26.85 21.67
C ASN A 5 2.52 -26.34 20.27
N GLU A 6 1.28 -25.91 20.10
CA GLU A 6 0.93 -25.04 18.99
C GLU A 6 1.68 -23.74 19.23
N ASP A 7 2.68 -23.53 18.40
CA ASP A 7 3.42 -22.28 18.26
C ASP A 7 2.37 -21.21 17.86
N HIS A 8 1.77 -20.56 18.85
CA HIS A 8 0.86 -19.42 18.64
C HIS A 8 1.69 -18.25 18.14
N ARG A 9 2.18 -18.34 16.90
CA ARG A 9 2.61 -17.15 16.18
C ARG A 9 1.36 -16.32 15.94
N ASP A 10 1.30 -15.16 16.61
CA ASP A 10 0.23 -14.19 16.35
C ASP A 10 0.19 -13.91 14.84
N SER A 11 -0.94 -14.26 14.23
CA SER A 11 -1.17 -14.08 12.80
C SER A 11 -0.95 -12.62 12.40
N LYS A 12 0.04 -12.36 11.55
CA LYS A 12 0.39 -11.01 11.11
C LYS A 12 -0.21 -10.71 9.75
N THR A 13 -0.72 -9.50 9.63
CA THR A 13 -1.34 -8.99 8.39
C THR A 13 -0.57 -7.77 7.90
N ALA A 14 -0.33 -7.72 6.59
CA ALA A 14 0.33 -6.59 5.93
C ALA A 14 -0.53 -6.02 4.79
N LEU A 15 -0.36 -4.74 4.52
CA LEU A 15 -0.95 -4.02 3.39
C LEU A 15 0.17 -3.29 2.62
N ILE A 16 0.33 -3.62 1.34
CA ILE A 16 1.22 -2.91 0.41
C ILE A 16 0.38 -2.12 -0.57
N VAL A 17 0.46 -0.80 -0.49
CA VAL A 17 -0.31 0.12 -1.34
C VAL A 17 0.56 0.53 -2.53
N GLY A 18 0.06 0.30 -3.76
CA GLY A 18 0.83 0.52 -4.98
C GLY A 18 1.75 -0.65 -5.34
N ALA A 19 1.24 -1.87 -5.24
CA ALA A 19 1.99 -3.11 -5.42
C ALA A 19 2.05 -3.61 -6.88
N GLY A 20 1.38 -2.96 -7.82
CA GLY A 20 1.27 -3.46 -9.20
C GLY A 20 2.62 -3.62 -9.91
N ARG A 21 3.63 -2.84 -9.53
CA ARG A 21 4.98 -2.86 -10.15
C ARG A 21 6.05 -2.28 -9.22
N GLY A 22 7.31 -2.33 -9.65
CA GLY A 22 8.44 -1.64 -9.03
C GLY A 22 8.65 -2.00 -7.57
N ILE A 23 8.82 -0.98 -6.71
CA ILE A 23 9.15 -1.15 -5.29
C ILE A 23 8.03 -1.91 -4.56
N GLY A 24 6.76 -1.57 -4.79
CA GLY A 24 5.63 -2.23 -4.15
C GLY A 24 5.55 -3.73 -4.48
N LEU A 25 5.75 -4.09 -5.75
CA LEU A 25 5.81 -5.50 -6.17
C LEU A 25 7.02 -6.22 -5.54
N GLY A 26 8.15 -5.52 -5.40
CA GLY A 26 9.33 -6.03 -4.70
C GLY A 26 9.03 -6.37 -3.24
N PHE A 27 8.30 -5.51 -2.52
CA PHE A 27 7.85 -5.81 -1.16
C PHE A 27 6.93 -7.03 -1.10
N VAL A 28 5.96 -7.15 -2.01
CA VAL A 28 5.08 -8.32 -2.07
C VAL A 28 5.90 -9.60 -2.20
N ARG A 29 6.81 -9.66 -3.17
CA ARG A 29 7.67 -10.84 -3.39
C ARG A 29 8.54 -11.16 -2.19
N GLN A 30 9.12 -10.15 -1.56
CA GLN A 30 9.98 -10.35 -0.38
C GLN A 30 9.19 -10.87 0.82
N ILE A 31 7.99 -10.33 1.07
CA ILE A 31 7.12 -10.77 2.16
C ILE A 31 6.66 -12.21 1.93
N LEU A 32 6.26 -12.56 0.71
CA LEU A 32 5.84 -13.93 0.38
C LEU A 32 6.97 -14.96 0.39
N ALA A 33 8.23 -14.51 0.30
CA ALA A 33 9.39 -15.38 0.44
C ALA A 33 9.69 -15.79 1.90
N THR A 34 8.99 -15.20 2.88
CA THR A 34 9.08 -15.54 4.30
C THR A 34 7.74 -16.04 4.83
N ASP A 35 7.75 -16.65 6.02
CA ASP A 35 6.55 -17.12 6.70
C ASP A 35 6.09 -16.19 7.83
N ASP A 36 6.56 -14.93 7.84
CA ASP A 36 6.27 -13.99 8.92
C ASP A 36 4.89 -13.33 8.80
N ILE A 37 4.26 -13.40 7.62
CA ILE A 37 2.97 -12.78 7.32
C ILE A 37 1.99 -13.86 6.85
N ASP A 38 0.83 -13.93 7.51
CA ASP A 38 -0.22 -14.91 7.21
C ASP A 38 -1.23 -14.37 6.18
N ARG A 39 -1.37 -13.06 6.09
CA ARG A 39 -2.25 -12.39 5.14
C ARG A 39 -1.62 -11.11 4.60
N LEU A 40 -1.55 -11.02 3.28
CA LEU A 40 -0.97 -9.89 2.55
C LEU A 40 -1.99 -9.29 1.59
N TYR A 41 -2.39 -8.06 1.85
CA TYR A 41 -3.16 -7.26 0.91
C TYR A 41 -2.22 -6.44 0.04
N ALA A 42 -2.47 -6.43 -1.26
CA ALA A 42 -1.66 -5.71 -2.24
C ALA A 42 -2.56 -4.91 -3.18
N THR A 43 -2.38 -3.58 -3.24
CA THR A 43 -3.24 -2.76 -4.10
C THR A 43 -2.58 -2.43 -5.43
N TYR A 44 -3.41 -2.29 -6.44
CA TYR A 44 -3.03 -1.82 -7.77
C TYR A 44 -4.10 -0.87 -8.32
N ARG A 45 -3.73 0.02 -9.25
CA ARG A 45 -4.67 0.97 -9.87
C ARG A 45 -5.25 0.42 -11.17
N GLN A 46 -4.39 -0.05 -12.07
CA GLN A 46 -4.74 -0.49 -13.42
C GLN A 46 -4.30 -1.94 -13.65
N LEU A 47 -5.16 -2.72 -14.27
CA LEU A 47 -4.90 -4.14 -14.56
C LEU A 47 -3.65 -4.32 -15.43
N GLU A 48 -3.49 -3.46 -16.43
CA GLU A 48 -2.40 -3.51 -17.40
C GLU A 48 -1.01 -3.36 -16.73
N SER A 49 -0.94 -2.60 -15.65
CA SER A 49 0.30 -2.38 -14.90
C SER A 49 0.51 -3.36 -13.75
N ALA A 50 -0.45 -4.27 -13.50
CA ALA A 50 -0.43 -5.20 -12.38
C ALA A 50 -0.30 -6.67 -12.80
N THR A 51 0.03 -6.95 -14.06
CA THR A 51 0.09 -8.31 -14.62
C THR A 51 1.02 -9.23 -13.83
N GLU A 52 2.18 -8.76 -13.43
CA GLU A 52 3.14 -9.53 -12.63
C GLU A 52 2.63 -9.78 -11.20
N LEU A 53 1.95 -8.82 -10.58
CA LEU A 53 1.33 -8.99 -9.27
C LEU A 53 0.23 -10.03 -9.33
N LEU A 54 -0.66 -9.91 -10.32
CA LEU A 54 -1.82 -10.78 -10.49
C LEU A 54 -1.46 -12.21 -10.93
N ALA A 55 -0.26 -12.41 -11.46
CA ALA A 55 0.27 -13.72 -11.80
C ALA A 55 0.84 -14.48 -10.58
N ILE A 56 1.02 -13.82 -9.44
CA ILE A 56 1.53 -14.49 -8.23
C ILE A 56 0.43 -15.38 -7.64
N THR A 57 0.74 -16.66 -7.49
CA THR A 57 -0.15 -17.65 -6.88
C THR A 57 0.34 -17.96 -5.47
N ASP A 58 -0.22 -17.28 -4.48
CA ASP A 58 0.02 -17.54 -3.06
C ASP A 58 -1.30 -17.33 -2.29
N ARG A 59 -1.70 -18.29 -1.46
CA ARG A 59 -2.95 -18.25 -0.70
C ARG A 59 -3.04 -17.07 0.28
N ARG A 60 -1.91 -16.50 0.67
CA ARG A 60 -1.82 -15.37 1.60
C ARG A 60 -2.06 -14.03 0.90
N LEU A 61 -1.93 -13.99 -0.44
CA LEU A 61 -2.00 -12.76 -1.23
C LEU A 61 -3.43 -12.44 -1.65
N HIS A 62 -3.90 -11.25 -1.31
CA HIS A 62 -5.19 -10.68 -1.69
C HIS A 62 -4.95 -9.39 -2.49
N CYS A 63 -5.20 -9.43 -3.78
CA CYS A 63 -5.03 -8.26 -4.66
C CYS A 63 -6.32 -7.44 -4.71
N LEU A 64 -6.20 -6.13 -4.47
CA LEU A 64 -7.33 -5.20 -4.42
C LEU A 64 -7.10 -4.02 -5.37
N GLN A 65 -8.09 -3.70 -6.19
CA GLN A 65 -8.00 -2.54 -7.07
C GLN A 65 -8.40 -1.28 -6.30
N MET A 66 -7.57 -0.21 -6.40
CA MET A 66 -7.82 1.05 -5.72
C MET A 66 -6.99 2.18 -6.33
N ASP A 67 -7.63 3.31 -6.63
CA ASP A 67 -6.94 4.57 -6.93
C ASP A 67 -6.84 5.41 -5.64
N ILE A 68 -5.62 5.77 -5.25
CA ILE A 68 -5.36 6.54 -4.03
C ILE A 68 -5.92 7.97 -4.09
N THR A 69 -6.29 8.44 -5.26
CA THR A 69 -6.90 9.77 -5.45
C THR A 69 -8.42 9.75 -5.30
N ASP A 70 -9.02 8.58 -5.15
CA ASP A 70 -10.45 8.39 -4.95
C ASP A 70 -10.72 7.93 -3.51
N GLU A 71 -11.22 8.85 -2.68
CA GLU A 71 -11.51 8.57 -1.26
C GLU A 71 -12.54 7.45 -1.10
N SER A 72 -13.50 7.33 -2.01
CA SER A 72 -14.53 6.29 -1.95
C SER A 72 -13.93 4.90 -2.18
N GLN A 73 -12.98 4.77 -3.09
CA GLN A 73 -12.27 3.52 -3.33
C GLN A 73 -11.35 3.15 -2.15
N ILE A 74 -10.69 4.13 -1.53
CA ILE A 74 -9.91 3.89 -0.30
C ILE A 74 -10.83 3.34 0.79
N ALA A 75 -11.98 4.00 1.03
CA ALA A 75 -12.93 3.58 2.05
C ALA A 75 -13.48 2.17 1.78
N ALA A 76 -13.86 1.87 0.54
CA ALA A 76 -14.39 0.56 0.14
C ALA A 76 -13.32 -0.55 0.32
N MET A 77 -12.08 -0.32 -0.12
CA MET A 77 -10.97 -1.25 0.03
C MET A 77 -10.69 -1.54 1.52
N ILE A 78 -10.62 -0.51 2.36
CA ILE A 78 -10.42 -0.71 3.80
C ILE A 78 -11.63 -1.42 4.44
N GLY A 79 -12.86 -1.11 4.03
CA GLY A 79 -14.06 -1.82 4.47
C GLY A 79 -14.01 -3.31 4.14
N GLN A 80 -13.51 -3.68 2.96
CA GLN A 80 -13.27 -5.06 2.60
C GLN A 80 -12.22 -5.71 3.52
N ILE A 81 -11.09 -5.06 3.78
CA ILE A 81 -10.07 -5.57 4.70
C ILE A 81 -10.66 -5.75 6.10
N GLN A 82 -11.46 -4.80 6.59
CA GLN A 82 -12.09 -4.86 7.92
C GLN A 82 -13.10 -6.01 8.06
N SER A 83 -13.71 -6.46 6.97
CA SER A 83 -14.60 -7.62 6.99
C SER A 83 -13.84 -8.94 7.17
N GLU A 84 -12.55 -8.96 6.89
CA GLU A 84 -11.70 -10.16 6.93
C GLU A 84 -10.71 -10.17 8.10
N THR A 85 -10.30 -9.00 8.59
CA THR A 85 -9.36 -8.86 9.71
C THR A 85 -9.61 -7.59 10.52
N THR A 86 -9.28 -7.62 11.80
CA THR A 86 -9.32 -6.46 12.70
C THR A 86 -7.93 -5.85 12.93
N LYS A 87 -6.88 -6.43 12.33
CA LYS A 87 -5.49 -6.06 12.62
C LYS A 87 -4.70 -5.81 11.34
N LEU A 88 -3.97 -4.70 11.29
CA LEU A 88 -2.88 -4.46 10.34
C LEU A 88 -1.58 -4.21 11.11
N HIS A 89 -0.59 -5.08 10.91
CA HIS A 89 0.71 -4.99 11.56
C HIS A 89 1.69 -4.17 10.74
N TYR A 90 1.58 -4.26 9.41
CA TYR A 90 2.44 -3.52 8.49
C TYR A 90 1.61 -2.86 7.41
N THR A 91 1.82 -1.58 7.18
CA THR A 91 1.28 -0.84 6.04
C THR A 91 2.40 -0.08 5.37
N ILE A 92 2.65 -0.39 4.10
CA ILE A 92 3.69 0.29 3.31
C ILE A 92 3.02 0.94 2.11
N ASN A 93 3.00 2.27 2.09
CA ASN A 93 2.55 3.03 0.94
C ASN A 93 3.73 3.27 -0.01
N CYS A 94 3.66 2.62 -1.17
CA CYS A 94 4.64 2.72 -2.25
C CYS A 94 4.18 3.63 -3.39
N ILE A 95 3.02 4.30 -3.23
CA ILE A 95 2.51 5.21 -4.26
C ILE A 95 3.22 6.55 -4.15
N GLY A 96 3.74 7.00 -5.28
CA GLY A 96 4.27 8.33 -5.48
C GLY A 96 4.38 8.62 -6.96
N VAL A 97 4.19 9.88 -7.35
CA VAL A 97 4.31 10.34 -8.73
C VAL A 97 5.26 11.53 -8.80
N LEU A 98 6.19 11.48 -9.74
CA LEU A 98 7.03 12.60 -10.17
C LEU A 98 6.82 12.90 -11.65
N HIS A 99 6.50 11.86 -12.43
CA HIS A 99 6.11 11.94 -13.83
C HIS A 99 5.07 10.86 -14.10
N ASP A 100 4.10 11.16 -14.96
CA ASP A 100 3.04 10.21 -15.34
C ASP A 100 2.57 10.58 -16.77
N GLY A 101 2.92 9.73 -17.74
CA GLY A 101 2.61 10.00 -19.14
C GLY A 101 3.21 11.30 -19.66
N GLU A 102 2.36 12.27 -19.95
CA GLU A 102 2.77 13.58 -20.45
C GLU A 102 3.33 14.53 -19.38
N MET A 103 3.07 14.24 -18.10
CA MET A 103 3.61 15.03 -16.99
C MET A 103 5.10 14.75 -16.83
N GLN A 104 5.91 15.79 -16.98
CA GLN A 104 7.35 15.75 -16.73
C GLN A 104 7.71 16.70 -15.58
N PRO A 105 8.74 16.38 -14.78
CA PRO A 105 9.21 17.27 -13.72
C PRO A 105 9.60 18.63 -14.30
N GLU A 106 9.17 19.69 -13.64
CA GLU A 106 9.47 21.06 -14.02
C GLU A 106 10.97 21.33 -13.85
N LYS A 107 11.61 21.90 -14.86
CA LYS A 107 13.02 22.30 -14.86
C LYS A 107 13.21 23.79 -14.54
N SER A 108 12.14 24.55 -14.47
CA SER A 108 12.16 25.99 -14.15
C SER A 108 10.81 26.45 -13.60
N LEU A 109 10.81 27.55 -12.85
CA LEU A 109 9.59 28.18 -12.33
C LEU A 109 8.57 28.53 -13.43
N ARG A 110 9.03 28.76 -14.67
CA ARG A 110 8.14 29.09 -15.81
C ARG A 110 7.30 27.91 -16.28
N GLN A 111 7.68 26.69 -15.93
CA GLN A 111 6.99 25.46 -16.32
C GLN A 111 5.96 25.02 -15.28
N ILE A 112 5.95 25.65 -14.10
CA ILE A 112 4.99 25.34 -13.06
C ILE A 112 3.58 25.66 -13.53
N ASN A 113 2.68 24.69 -13.42
CA ASN A 113 1.26 24.90 -13.61
C ASN A 113 0.45 24.29 -12.46
N SER A 114 -0.71 24.88 -12.19
CA SER A 114 -1.53 24.52 -11.05
C SER A 114 -2.12 23.10 -11.15
N GLU A 115 -2.41 22.62 -12.34
CA GLU A 115 -3.00 21.29 -12.55
C GLU A 115 -2.00 20.19 -12.17
N GLN A 116 -0.75 20.30 -12.60
CA GLN A 116 0.30 19.36 -12.23
C GLN A 116 0.58 19.39 -10.73
N LEU A 117 0.66 20.59 -10.13
CA LEU A 117 0.85 20.72 -8.67
C LEU A 117 -0.30 20.06 -7.90
N LEU A 118 -1.55 20.33 -8.28
CA LEU A 118 -2.70 19.68 -7.65
C LEU A 118 -2.63 18.14 -7.76
N ARG A 119 -2.21 17.63 -8.92
CA ARG A 119 -2.03 16.19 -9.12
C ARG A 119 -0.95 15.61 -8.23
N TYR A 120 0.20 16.29 -8.09
CA TYR A 120 1.26 15.87 -7.18
C TYR A 120 0.78 15.83 -5.73
N PHE A 121 0.09 16.89 -5.27
CA PHE A 121 -0.46 16.94 -3.92
C PHE A 121 -1.52 15.85 -3.71
N GLN A 122 -2.40 15.64 -4.67
CA GLN A 122 -3.46 14.65 -4.58
C GLN A 122 -2.89 13.24 -4.41
N VAL A 123 -1.88 12.86 -5.21
CA VAL A 123 -1.28 11.52 -5.14
C VAL A 123 -0.33 11.40 -3.96
N ASN A 124 0.63 12.33 -3.83
CA ASN A 124 1.77 12.15 -2.92
C ASN A 124 1.47 12.56 -1.47
N SER A 125 0.42 13.36 -1.24
CA SER A 125 0.10 13.89 0.09
C SER A 125 -1.32 13.54 0.52
N ILE A 126 -2.33 14.02 -0.20
CA ILE A 126 -3.74 13.87 0.20
C ILE A 126 -4.12 12.38 0.25
N GLY A 127 -3.79 11.64 -0.80
CA GLY A 127 -4.10 10.20 -0.87
C GLY A 127 -3.47 9.41 0.28
N ALA A 128 -2.20 9.68 0.62
CA ALA A 128 -1.53 9.05 1.75
C ALA A 128 -2.22 9.38 3.08
N MET A 129 -2.63 10.64 3.29
CA MET A 129 -3.34 11.05 4.51
C MET A 129 -4.73 10.42 4.62
N LEU A 130 -5.46 10.32 3.50
CA LEU A 130 -6.75 9.63 3.45
C LEU A 130 -6.60 8.14 3.75
N LEU A 131 -5.61 7.49 3.17
CA LEU A 131 -5.28 6.10 3.50
C LEU A 131 -5.08 5.93 5.01
N PHE A 132 -4.25 6.77 5.64
CA PHE A 132 -3.97 6.69 7.07
C PHE A 132 -5.23 6.95 7.93
N LYS A 133 -6.09 7.87 7.52
CA LYS A 133 -7.41 8.10 8.14
C LYS A 133 -8.22 6.81 8.21
N TYR A 134 -8.33 6.09 7.10
CA TYR A 134 -9.19 4.91 7.00
C TYR A 134 -8.60 3.65 7.64
N ILE A 135 -7.27 3.45 7.64
CA ILE A 135 -6.65 2.29 8.29
C ILE A 135 -6.59 2.41 9.82
N GLN A 136 -6.80 3.60 10.39
CA GLN A 136 -6.64 3.85 11.83
C GLN A 136 -7.36 2.82 12.74
N PRO A 137 -8.60 2.37 12.44
CA PRO A 137 -9.26 1.37 13.28
C PRO A 137 -8.51 0.02 13.31
N LEU A 138 -7.85 -0.36 12.21
CA LEU A 138 -7.10 -1.61 12.09
C LEU A 138 -5.73 -1.58 12.79
N LEU A 139 -5.31 -0.43 13.31
CA LEU A 139 -4.04 -0.27 14.02
C LEU A 139 -4.21 -0.35 15.55
N LYS A 140 -5.46 -0.38 16.06
CA LYS A 140 -5.78 -0.34 17.49
C LYS A 140 -5.99 -1.73 18.06
N HIS A 141 -4.99 -2.61 17.92
CA HIS A 141 -5.12 -4.01 18.36
C HIS A 141 -4.18 -4.43 19.51
N GLY A 142 -3.43 -3.50 20.07
CA GLY A 142 -2.52 -3.77 21.19
C GLY A 142 -1.13 -4.29 20.80
N ASP A 143 -0.97 -4.86 19.60
CA ASP A 143 0.32 -5.27 19.06
C ASP A 143 1.00 -4.08 18.37
N ARG A 144 2.29 -4.23 18.08
CA ARG A 144 3.02 -3.17 17.35
C ARG A 144 2.57 -3.09 15.89
N SER A 145 2.14 -1.91 15.44
CA SER A 145 1.89 -1.60 14.04
C SER A 145 2.99 -0.70 13.48
N ILE A 146 3.40 -0.95 12.24
CA ILE A 146 4.37 -0.14 11.51
C ILE A 146 3.69 0.41 10.26
N ILE A 147 3.75 1.73 10.09
CA ILE A 147 3.31 2.43 8.89
C ILE A 147 4.53 3.11 8.27
N ALA A 148 4.73 2.89 6.98
CA ALA A 148 5.77 3.53 6.21
C ALA A 148 5.21 4.10 4.90
N THR A 149 5.72 5.23 4.49
CA THR A 149 5.51 5.80 3.15
C THR A 149 6.87 5.95 2.48
N ILE A 150 6.99 5.40 1.28
CA ILE A 150 8.20 5.55 0.49
C ILE A 150 8.28 6.97 -0.02
N SER A 151 9.35 7.64 0.33
CA SER A 151 9.69 8.99 -0.11
C SER A 151 10.89 8.95 -1.05
N ALA A 152 11.30 10.11 -1.55
CA ALA A 152 12.46 10.25 -2.42
C ALA A 152 13.50 11.19 -1.76
N LYS A 153 14.79 11.03 -2.14
CA LYS A 153 15.88 11.89 -1.65
C LYS A 153 15.61 13.38 -1.88
N VAL A 154 14.95 13.73 -2.98
CA VAL A 154 14.56 15.12 -3.29
C VAL A 154 13.51 15.70 -2.34
N GLY A 155 12.82 14.88 -1.56
CA GLY A 155 11.88 15.31 -0.53
C GLY A 155 12.53 15.56 0.84
N SER A 156 13.85 15.39 0.95
CA SER A 156 14.62 15.62 2.17
C SER A 156 15.71 16.65 1.90
N ILE A 157 15.75 17.69 2.71
CA ILE A 157 16.77 18.73 2.72
C ILE A 157 17.86 18.35 3.72
#